data_3f90c51fa01c901b457ffa7b1bdbb0ef
#
_entry.id   3f90c51fa01c901b457ffa7b1bdbb0ef
#
_cell.length_a   1.000
_cell.length_b   1.000
_cell.length_c   1.000
_cell.angle_alpha   90.00
_cell.angle_beta   90.00
_cell.angle_gamma   90.00
#
_symmetry.space_group_name_H-M   'P 1'
#
loop_
_entity.id
_entity.type
_entity.pdbx_description
1 polymer ?
#
loop_
_entity_poly.entity_id
_entity_poly.type
_entity_poly.pdbx_seq_one_letter_code
_entity_poly.pdbx_strand_id
1 'polypeptide(L)'
;MTLEQFFAENREVAVAFSGGVDSAYLLYAAKRYAARVKAYYVSTAFQPEFELEDARRLTDAVGADMQVLHVDVLMSGAVTANPPDRCYHCKNTLFRQILRAAENDGFPVLLDGTNASDDAGGRPGMRALRELSVRSPLRECGLTKAEIRRLSKDAGLFTWDKPAYACLATRIRTGEEITLQKLKQTEKAEGFLFGLGFRDFRVRMVGNTAKLELRETDLPLLLEHREKIVTELRKDYDSVLLNLEVRK
;
A
#
# COMPACT_ATOMS: atom_id res chain seq x y z
N MET A 1 5.90 -15.07 -21.44
CA MET A 1 6.39 -15.81 -20.25
C MET A 1 5.24 -15.92 -19.25
N THR A 2 5.03 -17.08 -18.64
CA THR A 2 4.06 -17.26 -17.55
C THR A 2 4.75 -17.09 -16.19
N LEU A 3 3.98 -16.92 -15.10
CA LEU A 3 4.55 -16.88 -13.74
C LEU A 3 5.26 -18.19 -13.40
N GLU A 4 4.73 -19.34 -13.84
CA GLU A 4 5.38 -20.64 -13.64
C GLU A 4 6.77 -20.69 -14.29
N GLN A 5 6.88 -20.22 -15.54
CA GLN A 5 8.17 -20.11 -16.23
C GLN A 5 9.12 -19.14 -15.52
N PHE A 6 8.59 -17.99 -15.06
CA PHE A 6 9.39 -17.02 -14.30
C PHE A 6 10.00 -17.65 -13.04
N PHE A 7 9.20 -18.40 -12.26
CA PHE A 7 9.67 -19.03 -11.03
C PHE A 7 10.51 -20.30 -11.26
N ALA A 8 10.39 -20.94 -12.42
CA ALA A 8 11.31 -22.01 -12.81
C ALA A 8 12.76 -21.49 -12.99
N GLU A 9 12.90 -20.25 -13.50
CA GLU A 9 14.20 -19.57 -13.65
C GLU A 9 14.66 -18.87 -12.34
N ASN A 10 13.72 -18.45 -11.49
CA ASN A 10 13.96 -17.72 -10.25
C ASN A 10 13.41 -18.52 -9.05
N ARG A 11 14.13 -19.57 -8.68
CA ARG A 11 13.63 -20.55 -7.71
C ARG A 11 13.61 -20.09 -6.26
N GLU A 12 14.45 -19.11 -5.89
CA GLU A 12 14.58 -18.59 -4.55
C GLU A 12 14.36 -17.07 -4.58
N VAL A 13 13.27 -16.60 -3.99
CA VAL A 13 12.83 -15.22 -4.12
C VAL A 13 12.38 -14.60 -2.80
N ALA A 14 12.72 -13.31 -2.63
CA ALA A 14 12.15 -12.43 -1.63
C ALA A 14 11.00 -11.63 -2.25
N VAL A 15 9.91 -11.42 -1.52
CA VAL A 15 8.77 -10.62 -1.99
C VAL A 15 8.63 -9.39 -1.11
N ALA A 16 8.75 -8.18 -1.70
CA ALA A 16 8.36 -6.94 -1.05
C ALA A 16 6.82 -6.92 -0.93
N PHE A 17 6.35 -7.18 0.26
CA PHE A 17 4.96 -7.51 0.52
C PHE A 17 4.23 -6.36 1.22
N SER A 18 3.12 -5.89 0.63
CA SER A 18 2.32 -4.77 1.17
C SER A 18 0.94 -5.19 1.68
N GLY A 19 0.54 -6.46 1.53
CA GLY A 19 -0.82 -6.91 1.86
C GLY A 19 -1.92 -6.43 0.90
N GLY A 20 -1.56 -5.72 -0.18
CA GLY A 20 -2.48 -5.36 -1.26
C GLY A 20 -2.69 -6.51 -2.25
N VAL A 21 -3.75 -6.43 -3.08
CA VAL A 21 -4.15 -7.52 -3.99
C VAL A 21 -3.01 -8.03 -4.89
N ASP A 22 -2.17 -7.13 -5.42
CA ASP A 22 -1.09 -7.51 -6.34
C ASP A 22 0.01 -8.29 -5.62
N SER A 23 0.53 -7.74 -4.50
CA SER A 23 1.55 -8.42 -3.71
C SER A 23 1.04 -9.71 -3.07
N ALA A 24 -0.27 -9.77 -2.76
CA ALA A 24 -0.93 -10.96 -2.27
C ALA A 24 -0.94 -12.09 -3.31
N TYR A 25 -1.37 -11.77 -4.53
CA TYR A 25 -1.34 -12.74 -5.62
C TYR A 25 0.08 -13.16 -6.00
N LEU A 26 1.01 -12.21 -6.01
CA LEU A 26 2.43 -12.51 -6.26
C LEU A 26 2.97 -13.50 -5.22
N LEU A 27 2.71 -13.27 -3.94
CA LEU A 27 3.17 -14.16 -2.86
C LEU A 27 2.55 -15.56 -2.99
N TYR A 28 1.25 -15.63 -3.28
CA TYR A 28 0.55 -16.90 -3.55
C TYR A 28 1.20 -17.65 -4.72
N ALA A 29 1.45 -16.99 -5.85
CA ALA A 29 2.09 -17.61 -7.00
C ALA A 29 3.53 -18.03 -6.71
N ALA A 30 4.31 -17.20 -5.99
CA ALA A 30 5.66 -17.55 -5.57
C ALA A 30 5.66 -18.77 -4.64
N LYS A 31 4.72 -18.85 -3.70
CA LYS A 31 4.58 -20.02 -2.81
C LYS A 31 4.24 -21.30 -3.58
N ARG A 32 3.52 -21.17 -4.68
CA ARG A 32 3.10 -22.32 -5.53
C ARG A 32 4.20 -22.81 -6.45
N TYR A 33 5.02 -21.92 -7.01
CA TYR A 33 5.92 -22.22 -8.11
C TYR A 33 7.41 -22.10 -7.77
N ALA A 34 7.80 -21.26 -6.80
CA ALA A 34 9.18 -21.14 -6.36
C ALA A 34 9.57 -22.28 -5.42
N ALA A 35 10.87 -22.57 -5.34
CA ALA A 35 11.40 -23.56 -4.38
C ALA A 35 11.46 -22.97 -2.96
N ARG A 36 11.80 -21.68 -2.84
CA ARG A 36 11.89 -20.96 -1.56
C ARG A 36 11.39 -19.53 -1.74
N VAL A 37 10.50 -19.10 -0.83
CA VAL A 37 9.97 -17.74 -0.81
C VAL A 37 9.86 -17.22 0.62
N LYS A 38 10.18 -15.94 0.82
CA LYS A 38 9.93 -15.20 2.07
C LYS A 38 9.37 -13.81 1.74
N ALA A 39 8.34 -13.43 2.47
CA ALA A 39 7.75 -12.10 2.39
C ALA A 39 8.46 -11.14 3.34
N TYR A 40 8.65 -9.90 2.90
CA TYR A 40 9.19 -8.81 3.71
C TYR A 40 8.17 -7.67 3.72
N TYR A 41 7.55 -7.45 4.87
CA TYR A 41 6.64 -6.35 5.11
C TYR A 41 7.40 -5.21 5.78
N VAL A 42 7.32 -4.00 5.24
CA VAL A 42 7.92 -2.83 5.88
C VAL A 42 6.83 -2.05 6.61
N SER A 43 6.94 -2.02 7.94
CA SER A 43 6.08 -1.22 8.81
C SER A 43 6.70 0.17 9.02
N THR A 44 5.95 1.21 8.70
CA THR A 44 6.32 2.62 8.93
C THR A 44 5.11 3.39 9.42
N ALA A 45 5.30 4.63 9.86
CA ALA A 45 4.20 5.54 10.20
C ALA A 45 3.28 5.89 9.01
N PHE A 46 3.62 5.47 7.78
CA PHE A 46 2.81 5.73 6.58
C PHE A 46 1.75 4.67 6.30
N GLN A 47 1.85 3.49 6.91
CA GLN A 47 0.84 2.44 6.81
C GLN A 47 -0.04 2.42 8.05
N PRO A 48 -1.37 2.33 7.91
CA PRO A 48 -2.24 2.12 9.05
C PRO A 48 -2.07 0.70 9.61
N GLU A 49 -2.38 0.54 10.89
CA GLU A 49 -2.18 -0.71 11.62
C GLU A 49 -2.91 -1.91 10.98
N PHE A 50 -4.13 -1.69 10.47
CA PHE A 50 -4.93 -2.77 9.84
C PHE A 50 -4.24 -3.40 8.61
N GLU A 51 -3.34 -2.67 7.92
CA GLU A 51 -2.61 -3.25 6.77
C GLU A 51 -1.60 -4.31 7.22
N LEU A 52 -0.98 -4.15 8.38
CA LEU A 52 -0.11 -5.17 8.96
C LEU A 52 -0.90 -6.41 9.41
N GLU A 53 -2.09 -6.20 10.00
CA GLU A 53 -2.98 -7.29 10.39
C GLU A 53 -3.45 -8.11 9.18
N ASP A 54 -3.88 -7.43 8.12
CA ASP A 54 -4.24 -8.08 6.85
C ASP A 54 -3.04 -8.83 6.24
N ALA A 55 -1.84 -8.25 6.30
CA ALA A 55 -0.61 -8.87 5.81
C ALA A 55 -0.32 -10.18 6.54
N ARG A 56 -0.42 -10.20 7.87
CA ARG A 56 -0.24 -11.41 8.70
C ARG A 56 -1.29 -12.47 8.36
N ARG A 57 -2.56 -12.07 8.35
CA ARG A 57 -3.66 -12.99 8.00
C ARG A 57 -3.46 -13.62 6.62
N LEU A 58 -2.95 -12.86 5.65
CA LEU A 58 -2.71 -13.37 4.30
C LEU A 58 -1.53 -14.35 4.28
N THR A 59 -0.41 -14.01 4.91
CA THR A 59 0.76 -14.90 4.95
C THR A 59 0.45 -16.21 5.66
N ASP A 60 -0.35 -16.18 6.71
CA ASP A 60 -0.85 -17.38 7.39
C ASP A 60 -1.72 -18.22 6.45
N ALA A 61 -2.67 -17.60 5.73
CA ALA A 61 -3.57 -18.27 4.80
C ALA A 61 -2.82 -18.93 3.62
N VAL A 62 -1.73 -18.29 3.14
CA VAL A 62 -0.89 -18.80 2.04
C VAL A 62 0.18 -19.77 2.55
N GLY A 63 0.44 -19.83 3.85
CA GLY A 63 1.51 -20.62 4.46
C GLY A 63 2.90 -20.10 4.09
N ALA A 64 3.09 -18.79 4.02
CA ALA A 64 4.36 -18.15 3.68
C ALA A 64 4.99 -17.49 4.90
N ASP A 65 6.31 -17.62 5.03
CA ASP A 65 7.06 -16.91 6.07
C ASP A 65 7.08 -15.41 5.77
N MET A 66 6.87 -14.57 6.80
CA MET A 66 6.95 -13.13 6.68
C MET A 66 7.86 -12.53 7.77
N GLN A 67 8.74 -11.65 7.34
CA GLN A 67 9.51 -10.79 8.25
C GLN A 67 8.96 -9.37 8.20
N VAL A 68 8.68 -8.79 9.38
CA VAL A 68 8.31 -7.39 9.52
C VAL A 68 9.57 -6.56 9.80
N LEU A 69 9.83 -5.58 8.95
CA LEU A 69 10.93 -4.63 9.08
C LEU A 69 10.35 -3.29 9.55
N HIS A 70 10.75 -2.82 10.71
CA HIS A 70 10.34 -1.51 11.21
C HIS A 70 11.32 -0.44 10.72
N VAL A 71 10.81 0.51 9.94
CA VAL A 71 11.63 1.59 9.36
C VAL A 71 11.04 2.94 9.72
N ASP A 72 11.82 3.78 10.38
CA ASP A 72 11.41 5.16 10.67
C ASP A 72 11.71 6.08 9.46
N VAL A 73 10.71 6.23 8.60
CA VAL A 73 10.80 7.11 7.42
C VAL A 73 10.75 8.60 7.78
N LEU A 74 10.33 8.94 9.02
CA LEU A 74 10.27 10.33 9.48
C LEU A 74 11.66 10.90 9.81
N MET A 75 12.66 10.04 9.96
CA MET A 75 14.06 10.46 10.10
C MET A 75 14.66 10.98 8.78
N SER A 76 13.97 10.78 7.65
CA SER A 76 14.45 11.26 6.34
C SER A 76 13.82 12.62 5.99
N GLY A 77 14.62 13.70 6.08
CA GLY A 77 14.16 15.04 5.67
C GLY A 77 13.68 15.09 4.21
N ALA A 78 14.28 14.29 3.31
CA ALA A 78 13.82 14.18 1.92
C ALA A 78 12.42 13.57 1.78
N VAL A 79 11.97 12.79 2.77
CA VAL A 79 10.63 12.22 2.80
C VAL A 79 9.66 13.14 3.53
N THR A 80 10.05 13.69 4.69
CA THR A 80 9.16 14.52 5.52
C THR A 80 8.86 15.88 4.90
N ALA A 81 9.79 16.46 4.12
CA ALA A 81 9.53 17.67 3.33
C ALA A 81 8.44 17.50 2.27
N ASN A 82 8.01 16.26 1.98
CA ASN A 82 6.93 15.92 1.09
C ASN A 82 7.03 16.52 -0.33
N PRO A 83 8.18 16.41 -1.00
CA PRO A 83 8.35 16.90 -2.36
C PRO A 83 7.52 16.07 -3.36
N PRO A 84 7.34 16.55 -4.60
CA PRO A 84 6.63 15.79 -5.65
C PRO A 84 7.19 14.40 -5.91
N ASP A 85 8.49 14.20 -5.72
CA ASP A 85 9.18 12.92 -5.87
C ASP A 85 9.39 12.17 -4.53
N ARG A 86 8.68 12.55 -3.45
CA ARG A 86 8.72 11.86 -2.15
C ARG A 86 8.67 10.33 -2.29
N CYS A 87 7.83 9.80 -3.19
CA CYS A 87 7.69 8.36 -3.38
C CYS A 87 8.98 7.69 -3.87
N TYR A 88 9.85 8.41 -4.59
CA TYR A 88 11.18 7.92 -4.96
C TYR A 88 12.07 7.77 -3.72
N HIS A 89 12.18 8.82 -2.91
CA HIS A 89 13.00 8.82 -1.69
C HIS A 89 12.51 7.76 -0.70
N CYS A 90 11.20 7.70 -0.47
CA CYS A 90 10.59 6.71 0.41
C CYS A 90 10.88 5.28 -0.07
N LYS A 91 10.57 4.94 -1.34
CA LYS A 91 10.84 3.60 -1.88
C LYS A 91 12.33 3.24 -1.83
N ASN A 92 13.22 4.16 -2.15
CA ASN A 92 14.66 3.92 -2.04
C ASN A 92 15.06 3.50 -0.63
N THR A 93 14.57 4.22 0.40
CA THR A 93 14.83 3.88 1.79
C THR A 93 14.28 2.48 2.14
N LEU A 94 13.00 2.22 1.82
CA LEU A 94 12.33 0.97 2.21
C LEU A 94 12.94 -0.24 1.48
N PHE A 95 13.11 -0.16 0.17
CA PHE A 95 13.62 -1.29 -0.62
C PHE A 95 15.07 -1.62 -0.33
N ARG A 96 15.91 -0.64 0.04
CA ARG A 96 17.28 -0.93 0.53
C ARG A 96 17.27 -1.74 1.83
N GLN A 97 16.33 -1.49 2.74
CA GLN A 97 16.18 -2.30 3.95
C GLN A 97 15.72 -3.72 3.64
N ILE A 98 14.75 -3.86 2.70
CA ILE A 98 14.30 -5.19 2.27
C ILE A 98 15.43 -5.95 1.59
N LEU A 99 16.18 -5.31 0.68
CA LEU A 99 17.32 -5.95 -0.02
C LEU A 99 18.35 -6.47 0.98
N ARG A 100 18.77 -5.65 1.95
CA ARG A 100 19.71 -6.09 3.01
C ARG A 100 19.19 -7.28 3.80
N ALA A 101 17.90 -7.26 4.17
CA ALA A 101 17.30 -8.38 4.91
C ALA A 101 17.21 -9.64 4.04
N ALA A 102 16.84 -9.50 2.77
CA ALA A 102 16.77 -10.60 1.81
C ALA A 102 18.15 -11.21 1.51
N GLU A 103 19.17 -10.37 1.33
CA GLU A 103 20.58 -10.79 1.16
C GLU A 103 21.10 -11.56 2.37
N ASN A 104 20.83 -11.08 3.59
CA ASN A 104 21.21 -11.76 4.84
C ASN A 104 20.53 -13.12 4.98
N ASP A 105 19.31 -13.27 4.47
CA ASP A 105 18.56 -14.54 4.45
C ASP A 105 18.92 -15.42 3.24
N GLY A 106 19.83 -14.96 2.37
CA GLY A 106 20.33 -15.70 1.20
C GLY A 106 19.34 -15.74 0.03
N PHE A 107 18.48 -14.72 -0.14
CA PHE A 107 17.60 -14.61 -1.32
C PHE A 107 18.27 -13.75 -2.39
N PRO A 108 18.50 -14.30 -3.60
CA PRO A 108 19.22 -13.58 -4.65
C PRO A 108 18.35 -12.58 -5.43
N VAL A 109 17.03 -12.70 -5.37
CA VAL A 109 16.09 -11.92 -6.19
C VAL A 109 15.00 -11.32 -5.31
N LEU A 110 14.86 -9.98 -5.37
CA LEU A 110 13.75 -9.27 -4.75
C LEU A 110 12.66 -8.95 -5.79
N LEU A 111 11.42 -9.28 -5.44
CA LEU A 111 10.24 -9.07 -6.27
C LEU A 111 9.32 -8.02 -5.67
N ASP A 112 8.60 -7.27 -6.52
CA ASP A 112 7.50 -6.40 -6.13
C ASP A 112 6.21 -6.70 -6.88
N GLY A 113 5.08 -6.20 -6.36
CA GLY A 113 3.74 -6.42 -6.91
C GLY A 113 3.35 -5.46 -8.05
N THR A 114 4.28 -4.78 -8.71
CA THR A 114 3.96 -3.94 -9.86
C THR A 114 3.38 -4.77 -11.00
N ASN A 115 2.24 -4.36 -11.55
CA ASN A 115 1.50 -5.09 -12.58
C ASN A 115 1.53 -4.37 -13.96
N ALA A 116 0.98 -4.99 -15.00
CA ALA A 116 0.99 -4.46 -16.36
C ALA A 116 0.13 -3.20 -16.55
N SER A 117 -0.86 -2.96 -15.67
CA SER A 117 -1.70 -1.74 -15.71
C SER A 117 -1.02 -0.53 -15.05
N ASP A 118 0.09 -0.71 -14.32
CA ASP A 118 0.78 0.39 -13.67
C ASP A 118 1.58 1.22 -14.68
N ASP A 119 1.45 2.55 -14.60
CA ASP A 119 2.28 3.45 -15.41
C ASP A 119 3.75 3.39 -14.96
N ALA A 120 4.60 2.84 -15.84
CA ALA A 120 6.04 2.68 -15.58
C ALA A 120 6.85 3.94 -15.91
N GLY A 121 6.32 4.82 -16.75
CA GLY A 121 7.08 5.97 -17.30
C GLY A 121 7.13 7.16 -16.36
N GLY A 122 6.01 7.50 -15.73
CA GLY A 122 5.82 8.77 -15.04
C GLY A 122 5.95 8.73 -13.50
N ARG A 123 5.92 7.57 -12.87
CA ARG A 123 5.88 7.50 -11.40
C ARG A 123 7.28 7.50 -10.78
N PRO A 124 7.60 8.48 -9.89
CA PRO A 124 8.92 8.56 -9.25
C PRO A 124 9.35 7.26 -8.55
N GLY A 125 8.43 6.55 -7.91
CA GLY A 125 8.71 5.29 -7.24
C GLY A 125 9.15 4.14 -8.16
N MET A 126 8.81 4.17 -9.46
CA MET A 126 9.27 3.17 -10.43
C MET A 126 10.76 3.34 -10.78
N ARG A 127 11.27 4.57 -10.70
CA ARG A 127 12.69 4.83 -10.86
C ARG A 127 13.51 4.13 -9.77
N ALA A 128 13.08 4.23 -8.52
CA ALA A 128 13.76 3.57 -7.39
C ALA A 128 13.82 2.04 -7.57
N LEU A 129 12.72 1.40 -8.02
CA LEU A 129 12.70 -0.06 -8.26
C LEU A 129 13.70 -0.47 -9.34
N ARG A 130 13.77 0.29 -10.45
CA ARG A 130 14.73 0.01 -11.52
C ARG A 130 16.19 0.16 -11.07
N GLU A 131 16.50 1.24 -10.35
CA GLU A 131 17.86 1.51 -9.81
C GLU A 131 18.31 0.42 -8.83
N LEU A 132 17.36 -0.19 -8.11
CA LEU A 132 17.62 -1.26 -7.14
C LEU A 132 17.47 -2.68 -7.74
N SER A 133 17.30 -2.80 -9.06
CA SER A 133 17.15 -4.08 -9.76
C SER A 133 16.03 -4.98 -9.21
N VAL A 134 14.97 -4.37 -8.67
CA VAL A 134 13.79 -5.12 -8.20
C VAL A 134 12.99 -5.63 -9.40
N ARG A 135 12.66 -6.92 -9.41
CA ARG A 135 11.90 -7.55 -10.50
C ARG A 135 10.39 -7.42 -10.24
N SER A 136 9.63 -7.28 -11.31
CA SER A 136 8.16 -7.11 -11.26
C SER A 136 7.47 -8.23 -12.09
N PRO A 137 7.42 -9.48 -11.60
CA PRO A 137 6.98 -10.61 -12.41
C PRO A 137 5.54 -10.51 -12.90
N LEU A 138 4.63 -9.88 -12.16
CA LEU A 138 3.26 -9.65 -12.63
C LEU A 138 3.26 -8.81 -13.92
N ARG A 139 4.09 -7.76 -13.94
CA ARG A 139 4.27 -6.90 -15.12
C ARG A 139 5.02 -7.63 -16.24
N GLU A 140 6.11 -8.31 -15.92
CA GLU A 140 6.94 -9.03 -16.89
C GLU A 140 6.16 -10.15 -17.61
N CYS A 141 5.18 -10.73 -16.91
CA CYS A 141 4.26 -11.73 -17.47
C CYS A 141 2.98 -11.10 -18.08
N GLY A 142 2.88 -9.77 -18.15
CA GLY A 142 1.75 -9.06 -18.78
C GLY A 142 0.44 -9.09 -17.99
N LEU A 143 0.45 -9.43 -16.70
CA LEU A 143 -0.76 -9.51 -15.88
C LEU A 143 -1.30 -8.12 -15.54
N THR A 144 -2.53 -7.86 -15.97
CA THR A 144 -3.27 -6.63 -15.67
C THR A 144 -3.92 -6.68 -14.29
N LYS A 145 -4.29 -5.52 -13.75
CA LYS A 145 -5.01 -5.42 -12.48
C LYS A 145 -6.31 -6.23 -12.47
N ALA A 146 -7.05 -6.23 -13.57
CA ALA A 146 -8.31 -6.99 -13.71
C ALA A 146 -8.06 -8.50 -13.65
N GLU A 147 -7.04 -8.97 -14.35
CA GLU A 147 -6.64 -10.39 -14.33
C GLU A 147 -6.17 -10.84 -12.96
N ILE A 148 -5.35 -10.01 -12.28
CA ILE A 148 -4.85 -10.31 -10.93
C ILE A 148 -6.03 -10.43 -9.95
N ARG A 149 -7.04 -9.55 -10.02
CA ARG A 149 -8.24 -9.65 -9.18
C ARG A 149 -9.01 -10.94 -9.45
N ARG A 150 -9.21 -11.29 -10.74
CA ARG A 150 -9.87 -12.54 -11.11
C ARG A 150 -9.11 -13.75 -10.58
N LEU A 151 -7.80 -13.82 -10.83
CA LEU A 151 -6.95 -14.91 -10.38
C LEU A 151 -6.86 -15.00 -8.84
N SER A 152 -6.85 -13.85 -8.14
CA SER A 152 -6.92 -13.80 -6.67
C SER A 152 -8.23 -14.36 -6.14
N LYS A 153 -9.36 -14.06 -6.82
CA LYS A 153 -10.68 -14.60 -6.48
C LYS A 153 -10.71 -16.12 -6.69
N ASP A 154 -10.22 -16.59 -7.84
CA ASP A 154 -10.17 -18.02 -8.17
C ASP A 154 -9.25 -18.79 -7.18
N ALA A 155 -8.22 -18.13 -6.65
CA ALA A 155 -7.32 -18.67 -5.62
C ALA A 155 -7.89 -18.57 -4.18
N GLY A 156 -9.07 -17.99 -3.98
CA GLY A 156 -9.70 -17.83 -2.66
C GLY A 156 -9.02 -16.78 -1.77
N LEU A 157 -8.23 -15.88 -2.33
CA LEU A 157 -7.56 -14.82 -1.56
C LEU A 157 -8.58 -13.74 -1.19
N PHE A 158 -8.75 -13.48 0.09
CA PHE A 158 -9.74 -12.48 0.58
C PHE A 158 -9.44 -11.04 0.12
N THR A 159 -8.24 -10.80 -0.40
CA THR A 159 -7.80 -9.48 -0.89
C THR A 159 -8.27 -9.17 -2.32
N TRP A 160 -8.94 -10.09 -3.01
CA TRP A 160 -9.31 -9.97 -4.42
C TRP A 160 -10.15 -8.72 -4.74
N ASP A 161 -11.01 -8.29 -3.84
CA ASP A 161 -11.87 -7.10 -3.96
C ASP A 161 -11.41 -5.91 -3.10
N LYS A 162 -10.28 -6.09 -2.36
CA LYS A 162 -9.75 -5.02 -1.49
C LYS A 162 -9.50 -3.75 -2.30
N PRO A 163 -10.08 -2.59 -1.88
CA PRO A 163 -9.79 -1.31 -2.51
C PRO A 163 -8.31 -0.96 -2.42
N ALA A 164 -7.81 -0.20 -3.40
CA ALA A 164 -6.45 0.31 -3.34
C ALA A 164 -6.34 1.33 -2.19
N TYR A 165 -5.49 1.03 -1.22
CA TYR A 165 -5.18 1.94 -0.13
C TYR A 165 -3.78 2.55 -0.34
N ALA A 166 -3.73 3.84 -0.65
CA ALA A 166 -2.46 4.56 -0.74
C ALA A 166 -1.99 4.94 0.67
N CYS A 167 -0.67 5.04 0.87
CA CYS A 167 -0.09 5.36 2.18
C CYS A 167 -0.66 6.68 2.76
N LEU A 168 -0.75 6.79 4.09
CA LEU A 168 -1.29 7.96 4.82
C LEU A 168 -0.61 9.28 4.42
N ALA A 169 0.66 9.24 4.07
CA ALA A 169 1.39 10.42 3.59
C ALA A 169 0.74 11.10 2.37
N THR A 170 -0.07 10.39 1.58
CA THR A 170 -0.83 10.98 0.46
C THR A 170 -2.00 11.83 0.91
N ARG A 171 -2.38 11.81 2.19
CA ARG A 171 -3.44 12.65 2.74
C ARG A 171 -2.96 14.06 3.03
N ILE A 172 -1.65 14.24 3.14
CA ILE A 172 -0.99 15.52 3.38
C ILE A 172 -0.61 16.12 2.01
N ARG A 173 -0.91 17.39 1.82
CA ARG A 173 -0.67 18.08 0.56
C ARG A 173 0.84 18.09 0.23
N THR A 174 1.19 17.86 -1.03
CA THR A 174 2.57 17.96 -1.51
C THR A 174 3.15 19.34 -1.18
N GLY A 175 4.38 19.37 -0.63
CA GLY A 175 5.04 20.56 -0.14
C GLY A 175 4.71 20.92 1.31
N GLU A 176 3.73 20.27 1.93
CA GLU A 176 3.48 20.40 3.37
C GLU A 176 4.23 19.30 4.12
N GLU A 177 4.89 19.67 5.21
CA GLU A 177 5.66 18.75 6.05
C GLU A 177 4.79 17.61 6.59
N ILE A 178 5.31 16.39 6.47
CA ILE A 178 4.72 15.19 7.06
C ILE A 178 5.25 15.04 8.48
N THR A 179 4.33 15.04 9.45
CA THR A 179 4.64 14.78 10.85
C THR A 179 3.88 13.57 11.36
N LEU A 180 4.39 12.92 12.41
CA LEU A 180 3.71 11.81 13.07
C LEU A 180 2.31 12.21 13.55
N GLN A 181 2.15 13.45 14.05
CA GLN A 181 0.87 13.97 14.50
C GLN A 181 -0.16 13.99 13.37
N LYS A 182 0.19 14.57 12.19
CA LYS A 182 -0.69 14.62 11.02
C LYS A 182 -1.09 13.22 10.53
N LEU A 183 -0.15 12.27 10.53
CA LEU A 183 -0.42 10.89 10.13
C LEU A 183 -1.41 10.21 11.09
N LYS A 184 -1.19 10.29 12.41
CA LYS A 184 -2.09 9.73 13.42
C LYS A 184 -3.47 10.37 13.38
N GLN A 185 -3.55 11.70 13.21
CA GLN A 185 -4.80 12.44 13.06
C GLN A 185 -5.61 11.93 11.87
N THR A 186 -4.93 11.72 10.72
CA THR A 186 -5.57 11.19 9.51
C THR A 186 -6.00 9.73 9.69
N GLU A 187 -5.14 8.89 10.26
CA GLU A 187 -5.44 7.48 10.53
C GLU A 187 -6.66 7.33 11.44
N LYS A 188 -6.72 8.10 12.53
CA LYS A 188 -7.86 8.14 13.45
C LYS A 188 -9.16 8.53 12.73
N ALA A 189 -9.11 9.57 11.89
CA ALA A 189 -10.27 10.01 11.12
C ALA A 189 -10.73 8.95 10.10
N GLU A 190 -9.80 8.33 9.37
CA GLU A 190 -10.15 7.25 8.42
C GLU A 190 -10.64 6.01 9.17
N GLY A 191 -10.03 5.64 10.31
CA GLY A 191 -10.49 4.54 11.16
C GLY A 191 -11.93 4.73 11.67
N PHE A 192 -12.28 5.95 12.07
CA PHE A 192 -13.65 6.27 12.48
C PHE A 192 -14.64 6.10 11.32
N LEU A 193 -14.31 6.58 10.13
CA LEU A 193 -15.18 6.41 8.95
C LEU A 193 -15.30 4.93 8.52
N PHE A 194 -14.22 4.14 8.60
CA PHE A 194 -14.31 2.68 8.40
C PHE A 194 -15.30 2.03 9.37
N GLY A 195 -15.29 2.45 10.63
CA GLY A 195 -16.25 1.98 11.64
C GLY A 195 -17.71 2.30 11.34
N LEU A 196 -17.97 3.36 10.54
CA LEU A 196 -19.31 3.72 10.06
C LEU A 196 -19.71 2.98 8.76
N GLY A 197 -18.83 2.15 8.19
CA GLY A 197 -19.12 1.36 6.99
C GLY A 197 -18.59 1.93 5.68
N PHE A 198 -17.94 3.07 5.68
CA PHE A 198 -17.26 3.58 4.47
C PHE A 198 -16.12 2.64 4.07
N ARG A 199 -15.89 2.47 2.76
CA ARG A 199 -14.90 1.51 2.24
C ARG A 199 -13.82 2.14 1.36
N ASP A 200 -14.20 2.91 0.37
CA ASP A 200 -13.27 3.57 -0.57
C ASP A 200 -13.39 5.09 -0.49
N PHE A 201 -12.69 5.66 0.43
CA PHE A 201 -12.70 7.08 0.73
C PHE A 201 -11.31 7.58 1.12
N ARG A 202 -11.16 8.89 1.32
CA ARG A 202 -9.94 9.52 1.86
C ARG A 202 -10.32 10.70 2.74
N VAL A 203 -9.58 10.88 3.83
CA VAL A 203 -9.62 12.11 4.63
C VAL A 203 -8.33 12.88 4.36
N ARG A 204 -8.38 13.87 3.48
CA ARG A 204 -7.21 14.69 3.19
C ARG A 204 -7.13 15.89 4.10
N MET A 205 -5.90 16.25 4.48
CA MET A 205 -5.61 17.47 5.21
C MET A 205 -5.41 18.65 4.25
N VAL A 206 -6.09 19.77 4.52
CA VAL A 206 -5.88 21.06 3.87
C VAL A 206 -5.65 22.07 5.00
N GLY A 207 -4.38 22.36 5.32
CA GLY A 207 -4.04 22.96 6.61
C GLY A 207 -4.51 22.05 7.75
N ASN A 208 -5.33 22.58 8.67
CA ASN A 208 -5.98 21.77 9.73
C ASN A 208 -7.46 21.45 9.42
N THR A 209 -7.86 21.40 8.16
CA THR A 209 -9.21 21.04 7.71
C THR A 209 -9.24 19.61 7.18
N ALA A 210 -10.23 18.81 7.62
CA ALA A 210 -10.52 17.50 7.06
C ALA A 210 -11.34 17.64 5.78
N LYS A 211 -10.77 17.29 4.62
CA LYS A 211 -11.50 17.21 3.34
C LYS A 211 -11.83 15.76 3.04
N LEU A 212 -13.11 15.41 3.05
CA LEU A 212 -13.62 14.09 2.75
C LEU A 212 -13.73 13.89 1.24
N GLU A 213 -13.11 12.83 0.73
CA GLU A 213 -13.22 12.39 -0.65
C GLU A 213 -13.93 11.02 -0.65
N LEU A 214 -15.16 10.97 -1.17
CA LEU A 214 -16.05 9.82 -1.13
C LEU A 214 -16.46 9.40 -2.54
N ARG A 215 -16.96 8.18 -2.68
CA ARG A 215 -17.68 7.77 -3.89
C ARG A 215 -19.09 8.35 -3.86
N GLU A 216 -19.69 8.55 -5.02
CA GLU A 216 -21.08 9.03 -5.13
C GLU A 216 -22.05 8.12 -4.35
N THR A 217 -21.85 6.82 -4.43
CA THR A 217 -22.66 5.81 -3.72
C THR A 217 -22.62 5.92 -2.20
N ASP A 218 -21.63 6.60 -1.63
CA ASP A 218 -21.44 6.74 -0.19
C ASP A 218 -22.06 8.06 0.36
N LEU A 219 -22.59 8.94 -0.53
CA LEU A 219 -23.22 10.20 -0.10
C LEU A 219 -24.45 9.99 0.81
N PRO A 220 -25.35 9.03 0.58
CA PRO A 220 -26.45 8.77 1.50
C PRO A 220 -25.96 8.40 2.90
N LEU A 221 -24.95 7.54 3.00
CA LEU A 221 -24.32 7.14 4.26
C LEU A 221 -23.66 8.33 4.98
N LEU A 222 -23.04 9.24 4.22
CA LEU A 222 -22.49 10.47 4.78
C LEU A 222 -23.58 11.34 5.42
N LEU A 223 -24.70 11.53 4.74
CA LEU A 223 -25.82 12.34 5.23
C LEU A 223 -26.45 11.73 6.49
N GLU A 224 -26.61 10.42 6.52
CA GLU A 224 -27.10 9.66 7.69
C GLU A 224 -26.21 9.88 8.93
N HIS A 225 -24.89 9.85 8.73
CA HIS A 225 -23.93 9.98 9.84
C HIS A 225 -23.30 11.37 9.99
N ARG A 226 -23.81 12.38 9.27
CA ARG A 226 -23.22 13.71 9.18
C ARG A 226 -22.86 14.31 10.56
N GLU A 227 -23.78 14.29 11.50
CA GLU A 227 -23.57 14.89 12.83
C GLU A 227 -22.47 14.18 13.63
N LYS A 228 -22.48 12.84 13.57
CA LYS A 228 -21.44 12.02 14.21
C LYS A 228 -20.06 12.30 13.61
N ILE A 229 -19.98 12.38 12.26
CA ILE A 229 -18.74 12.66 11.55
C ILE A 229 -18.19 14.03 11.91
N VAL A 230 -19.02 15.05 11.85
CA VAL A 230 -18.61 16.42 12.20
C VAL A 230 -18.15 16.49 13.66
N THR A 231 -18.91 15.91 14.59
CA THR A 231 -18.58 15.92 16.03
C THR A 231 -17.26 15.21 16.30
N GLU A 232 -17.01 14.06 15.69
CA GLU A 232 -15.79 13.30 15.93
C GLU A 232 -14.56 13.98 15.29
N LEU A 233 -14.65 14.35 14.00
CA LEU A 233 -13.52 14.94 13.31
C LEU A 233 -13.15 16.33 13.84
N ARG A 234 -14.13 17.10 14.33
CA ARG A 234 -13.89 18.42 14.95
C ARG A 234 -13.10 18.35 16.28
N LYS A 235 -12.83 17.19 16.81
CA LYS A 235 -11.93 17.04 17.96
C LYS A 235 -10.47 17.29 17.57
N ASP A 236 -10.12 17.00 16.33
CA ASP A 236 -8.75 17.06 15.82
C ASP A 236 -8.58 18.04 14.64
N TYR A 237 -9.68 18.48 14.00
CA TYR A 237 -9.69 19.39 12.86
C TYR A 237 -10.52 20.65 13.13
N ASP A 238 -10.11 21.79 12.56
CA ASP A 238 -10.83 23.06 12.66
C ASP A 238 -12.15 23.07 11.88
N SER A 239 -12.23 22.30 10.79
CA SER A 239 -13.43 22.15 9.96
C SER A 239 -13.45 20.83 9.21
N VAL A 240 -14.65 20.44 8.74
CA VAL A 240 -14.87 19.25 7.92
C VAL A 240 -15.54 19.68 6.63
N LEU A 241 -14.95 19.37 5.50
CA LEU A 241 -15.44 19.68 4.16
C LEU A 241 -15.68 18.40 3.36
N LEU A 242 -16.68 18.43 2.49
CA LEU A 242 -16.90 17.41 1.46
C LEU A 242 -16.32 17.89 0.14
N ASN A 243 -15.51 17.06 -0.51
CA ASN A 243 -15.14 17.28 -1.90
C ASN A 243 -16.33 16.90 -2.79
N LEU A 244 -16.87 17.85 -3.53
CA LEU A 244 -17.96 17.58 -4.48
C LEU A 244 -17.52 16.79 -5.71
N GLU A 245 -16.21 16.79 -6.02
CA GLU A 245 -15.65 15.87 -7.00
C GLU A 245 -15.56 14.48 -6.38
N VAL A 246 -16.45 13.59 -6.79
CA VAL A 246 -16.51 12.22 -6.27
C VAL A 246 -15.31 11.38 -6.73
N ARG A 247 -14.92 10.42 -5.91
CA ARG A 247 -13.91 9.42 -6.28
C ARG A 247 -14.47 8.46 -7.32
N LYS A 248 -13.67 8.20 -8.36
CA LYS A 248 -13.95 7.23 -9.42
C LYS A 248 -13.45 5.83 -9.05
#